data_be8840027aaf0c7aa7c14e1d3928d513
#
_entry.id   be8840027aaf0c7aa7c14e1d3928d513
#
_cell.length_a   1.000
_cell.length_b   1.000
_cell.length_c   1.000
_cell.angle_alpha   90.00
_cell.angle_beta   90.00
_cell.angle_gamma   90.00
#
_symmetry.space_group_name_H-M   'P 1'
#
loop_
_entity.id
_entity.type
_entity.pdbx_description
1 polymer ?
#
loop_
_entity_poly.entity_id
_entity_poly.type
_entity_poly.pdbx_seq_one_letter_code
_entity_poly.pdbx_strand_id
1 'polypeptide(L)'
;MVLEKQLQRWTEAGLIDSATADRILRFEEESGKKGLRWPAILAVAFGTLMLCAGVLLYVASHWDALSPSQRFILVLILVAVFHVAASLLGSKVPTLGVALHVAGTTALGAGIFLSAQIFNLEEHWPSGILLWAVGAVLAWVILRQWPQALLAAVLIPFWLGGEWDLATETYRGAWNIGAQGFLLLAVFYITAPQKESSRHLRMGLLWVGCLSLLPFIGDVMWSGESDTGYAYWFHRSSLPVPMAFLGYAAAYLPVLAFAAIARKKESVWMFVSAAWVAVLGLLSHYRDASRNPWIYLWVGLGACALCLWGVRDNRKLFINYGIALFALNVITFYFSEVLDKLGRSMGLILLGVIFLAGGWVLHRIRADLIARAAAGGAIR
;
A
#
# COMPACT_ATOMS: atom_id res chain seq x y z
N MET A 1 -26.17 7.05 -22.70
CA MET A 1 -25.32 7.16 -23.93
C MET A 1 -24.42 5.94 -24.18
N VAL A 2 -23.64 5.42 -23.23
CA VAL A 2 -22.78 4.23 -23.48
C VAL A 2 -23.60 2.95 -23.50
N LEU A 3 -24.52 2.76 -22.55
CA LEU A 3 -25.38 1.58 -22.44
C LEU A 3 -26.36 1.49 -23.63
N GLU A 4 -26.99 2.56 -23.99
CA GLU A 4 -27.92 2.62 -25.13
C GLU A 4 -27.25 2.18 -26.46
N LYS A 5 -26.01 2.67 -26.72
CA LYS A 5 -25.23 2.25 -27.89
C LYS A 5 -24.86 0.77 -27.85
N GLN A 6 -24.61 0.21 -26.63
CA GLN A 6 -24.33 -1.21 -26.48
C GLN A 6 -25.59 -2.06 -26.72
N LEU A 7 -26.72 -1.67 -26.15
CA LEU A 7 -27.99 -2.36 -26.32
C LEU A 7 -28.42 -2.33 -27.79
N GLN A 8 -28.31 -1.18 -28.46
CA GLN A 8 -28.58 -1.05 -29.86
C GLN A 8 -27.72 -2.00 -30.73
N ARG A 9 -26.40 -2.04 -30.45
CA ARG A 9 -25.49 -2.96 -31.14
C ARG A 9 -25.83 -4.43 -30.89
N TRP A 10 -26.28 -4.80 -29.70
CA TRP A 10 -26.68 -6.18 -29.37
C TRP A 10 -28.02 -6.54 -30.04
N THR A 11 -28.95 -5.58 -30.18
CA THR A 11 -30.20 -5.76 -30.90
C THR A 11 -29.93 -5.91 -32.40
N GLU A 12 -29.07 -5.08 -32.99
CA GLU A 12 -28.66 -5.17 -34.39
C GLU A 12 -27.93 -6.49 -34.70
N ALA A 13 -27.17 -7.02 -33.73
CA ALA A 13 -26.50 -8.32 -33.84
C ALA A 13 -27.43 -9.53 -33.59
N GLY A 14 -28.70 -9.32 -33.28
CA GLY A 14 -29.68 -10.37 -32.99
C GLY A 14 -29.43 -11.12 -31.66
N LEU A 15 -28.58 -10.58 -30.77
CA LEU A 15 -28.26 -11.17 -29.47
C LEU A 15 -29.37 -10.99 -28.44
N ILE A 16 -30.11 -9.92 -28.52
CA ILE A 16 -31.26 -9.60 -27.68
C ILE A 16 -32.39 -9.01 -28.54
N ASP A 17 -33.64 -9.20 -28.14
CA ASP A 17 -34.81 -8.56 -28.74
C ASP A 17 -35.02 -7.14 -28.18
N SER A 18 -35.76 -6.30 -28.91
CA SER A 18 -36.04 -4.92 -28.51
C SER A 18 -36.74 -4.83 -27.15
N ALA A 19 -37.64 -5.77 -26.87
CA ALA A 19 -38.36 -5.81 -25.58
C ALA A 19 -37.42 -6.13 -24.40
N THR A 20 -36.41 -6.95 -24.58
CA THR A 20 -35.38 -7.23 -23.59
C THR A 20 -34.41 -6.04 -23.43
N ALA A 21 -34.07 -5.35 -24.53
CA ALA A 21 -33.27 -4.13 -24.48
C ALA A 21 -33.96 -3.05 -23.63
N ASP A 22 -35.28 -2.83 -23.85
CA ASP A 22 -36.07 -1.87 -23.07
C ASP A 22 -36.21 -2.25 -21.60
N ARG A 23 -36.32 -3.54 -21.26
CA ARG A 23 -36.34 -4.01 -19.86
C ARG A 23 -35.02 -3.77 -19.17
N ILE A 24 -33.90 -4.02 -19.85
CA ILE A 24 -32.54 -3.76 -19.30
C ILE A 24 -32.38 -2.25 -19.09
N LEU A 25 -32.83 -1.42 -20.03
CA LEU A 25 -32.71 0.03 -19.90
C LEU A 25 -33.49 0.56 -18.68
N ARG A 26 -34.76 0.11 -18.50
CA ARG A 26 -35.56 0.48 -17.32
C ARG A 26 -34.94 -0.02 -16.01
N PHE A 27 -34.44 -1.24 -15.98
CA PHE A 27 -33.77 -1.79 -14.78
C PHE A 27 -32.53 -0.99 -14.40
N GLU A 28 -31.70 -0.60 -15.37
CA GLU A 28 -30.52 0.22 -15.13
C GLU A 28 -30.90 1.66 -14.74
N GLU A 29 -31.94 2.25 -15.32
CA GLU A 29 -32.44 3.56 -14.92
C GLU A 29 -32.97 3.56 -13.46
N GLU A 30 -33.68 2.52 -13.05
CA GLU A 30 -34.16 2.36 -11.67
C GLU A 30 -33.03 2.05 -10.69
N SER A 31 -32.06 1.24 -11.09
CA SER A 31 -30.87 0.92 -10.32
C SER A 31 -29.93 2.12 -10.18
N GLY A 32 -29.79 2.91 -11.23
CA GLY A 32 -28.99 4.14 -11.24
C GLY A 32 -29.53 5.27 -10.32
N LYS A 33 -30.83 5.22 -9.98
CA LYS A 33 -31.45 6.17 -9.03
C LYS A 33 -31.13 5.87 -7.57
N LYS A 34 -30.63 4.67 -7.22
CA LYS A 34 -30.34 4.23 -5.84
C LYS A 34 -28.91 4.47 -5.38
N GLY A 35 -27.98 4.85 -6.25
CA GLY A 35 -26.58 5.11 -5.91
C GLY A 35 -26.24 6.60 -5.88
N LEU A 36 -25.38 7.03 -4.95
CA LEU A 36 -24.79 8.36 -5.01
C LEU A 36 -24.04 8.49 -6.34
N ARG A 37 -24.40 9.46 -7.16
CA ARG A 37 -23.70 9.74 -8.43
C ARG A 37 -22.27 10.18 -8.12
N TRP A 38 -21.31 9.74 -8.94
CA TRP A 38 -19.89 10.09 -8.76
C TRP A 38 -19.61 11.58 -8.45
N PRO A 39 -20.29 12.55 -9.10
CA PRO A 39 -20.12 13.95 -8.71
C PRO A 39 -20.56 14.26 -7.27
N ALA A 40 -21.62 13.60 -6.77
CA ALA A 40 -22.06 13.78 -5.39
C ALA A 40 -21.06 13.16 -4.38
N ILE A 41 -20.45 12.01 -4.71
CA ILE A 41 -19.38 11.42 -3.90
C ILE A 41 -18.19 12.36 -3.83
N LEU A 42 -17.76 12.91 -4.95
CA LEU A 42 -16.69 13.90 -5.00
C LEU A 42 -17.04 15.16 -4.20
N ALA A 43 -18.25 15.69 -4.37
CA ALA A 43 -18.68 16.87 -3.62
C ALA A 43 -18.67 16.63 -2.09
N VAL A 44 -19.15 15.46 -1.63
CA VAL A 44 -19.12 15.08 -0.21
C VAL A 44 -17.68 14.89 0.26
N ALA A 45 -16.82 14.24 -0.51
CA ALA A 45 -15.42 14.04 -0.17
C ALA A 45 -14.66 15.38 -0.05
N PHE A 46 -14.81 16.25 -1.05
CA PHE A 46 -14.21 17.59 -1.02
C PHE A 46 -14.79 18.48 0.09
N GLY A 47 -16.11 18.45 0.29
CA GLY A 47 -16.76 19.19 1.37
C GLY A 47 -16.27 18.74 2.75
N THR A 48 -16.12 17.43 2.95
CA THR A 48 -15.56 16.86 4.19
C THR A 48 -14.11 17.28 4.37
N LEU A 49 -13.29 17.18 3.32
CA LEU A 49 -11.89 17.59 3.36
C LEU A 49 -11.75 19.09 3.70
N MET A 50 -12.55 19.97 3.04
CA MET A 50 -12.55 21.39 3.29
C MET A 50 -13.01 21.73 4.72
N LEU A 51 -14.02 21.04 5.23
CA LEU A 51 -14.48 21.20 6.60
C LEU A 51 -13.41 20.80 7.60
N CYS A 52 -12.79 19.64 7.41
CA CYS A 52 -11.69 19.18 8.26
C CYS A 52 -10.50 20.15 8.22
N ALA A 53 -10.09 20.58 7.03
CA ALA A 53 -9.02 21.57 6.87
C ALA A 53 -9.38 22.92 7.53
N GLY A 54 -10.62 23.39 7.37
CA GLY A 54 -11.10 24.61 8.00
C GLY A 54 -11.09 24.54 9.53
N VAL A 55 -11.54 23.42 10.10
CA VAL A 55 -11.48 23.19 11.55
C VAL A 55 -10.03 23.16 12.04
N LEU A 56 -9.15 22.45 11.32
CA LEU A 56 -7.73 22.41 11.69
C LEU A 56 -7.08 23.78 11.63
N LEU A 57 -7.33 24.56 10.58
CA LEU A 57 -6.82 25.92 10.46
C LEU A 57 -7.36 26.86 11.54
N TYR A 58 -8.65 26.75 11.87
CA TYR A 58 -9.25 27.53 12.95
C TYR A 58 -8.60 27.20 14.30
N VAL A 59 -8.45 25.92 14.61
CA VAL A 59 -7.76 25.48 15.83
C VAL A 59 -6.30 25.94 15.82
N ALA A 60 -5.59 25.79 14.70
CA ALA A 60 -4.19 26.21 14.57
C ALA A 60 -4.04 27.75 14.77
N SER A 61 -4.94 28.53 14.21
CA SER A 61 -4.87 30.02 14.35
C SER A 61 -5.11 30.53 15.76
N HIS A 62 -5.78 29.77 16.62
CA HIS A 62 -6.05 30.14 18.03
C HIS A 62 -5.20 29.32 19.01
N TRP A 63 -4.27 28.50 18.48
CA TRP A 63 -3.52 27.53 19.27
C TRP A 63 -2.71 28.17 20.39
N ASP A 64 -2.01 29.24 20.08
CA ASP A 64 -1.14 29.93 21.04
C ASP A 64 -1.89 30.66 22.17
N ALA A 65 -3.17 30.97 21.95
CA ALA A 65 -4.02 31.56 22.95
C ALA A 65 -4.58 30.55 23.97
N LEU A 66 -4.48 29.25 23.68
CA LEU A 66 -4.98 28.18 24.54
C LEU A 66 -3.91 27.69 25.51
N SER A 67 -4.27 27.46 26.76
CA SER A 67 -3.40 26.78 27.73
C SER A 67 -3.19 25.33 27.36
N PRO A 68 -2.09 24.65 27.79
CA PRO A 68 -1.84 23.23 27.54
C PRO A 68 -3.04 22.34 27.88
N SER A 69 -3.68 22.55 29.01
CA SER A 69 -4.87 21.81 29.43
C SER A 69 -6.05 21.99 28.50
N GLN A 70 -6.28 23.24 28.04
CA GLN A 70 -7.36 23.52 27.07
C GLN A 70 -7.12 22.84 25.74
N ARG A 71 -5.88 22.85 25.24
CA ARG A 71 -5.48 22.12 24.00
C ARG A 71 -5.77 20.64 24.13
N PHE A 72 -5.37 20.02 25.24
CA PHE A 72 -5.60 18.59 25.50
C PHE A 72 -7.09 18.25 25.57
N ILE A 73 -7.87 19.03 26.34
CA ILE A 73 -9.33 18.85 26.44
C ILE A 73 -10.00 19.00 25.09
N LEU A 74 -9.61 19.97 24.27
CA LEU A 74 -10.14 20.16 22.92
C LEU A 74 -9.97 18.93 22.05
N VAL A 75 -8.80 18.29 22.10
CA VAL A 75 -8.52 17.05 21.37
C VAL A 75 -9.43 15.91 21.84
N LEU A 76 -9.57 15.74 23.15
CA LEU A 76 -10.46 14.69 23.70
C LEU A 76 -11.92 14.93 23.30
N ILE A 77 -12.38 16.18 23.32
CA ILE A 77 -13.72 16.55 22.85
C ILE A 77 -13.88 16.20 21.38
N LEU A 78 -12.90 16.51 20.54
CA LEU A 78 -12.95 16.23 19.09
C LEU A 78 -13.07 14.73 18.83
N VAL A 79 -12.27 13.90 19.49
CA VAL A 79 -12.34 12.44 19.41
C VAL A 79 -13.73 11.94 19.85
N ALA A 80 -14.25 12.42 20.98
CA ALA A 80 -15.56 12.04 21.49
C ALA A 80 -16.68 12.46 20.54
N VAL A 81 -16.65 13.69 20.02
CA VAL A 81 -17.64 14.21 19.07
C VAL A 81 -17.72 13.36 17.81
N PHE A 82 -16.59 12.98 17.23
CA PHE A 82 -16.60 12.12 16.05
C PHE A 82 -17.22 10.75 16.33
N HIS A 83 -16.88 10.10 17.44
CA HIS A 83 -17.42 8.78 17.77
C HIS A 83 -18.93 8.84 18.16
N VAL A 84 -19.35 9.88 18.89
CA VAL A 84 -20.75 10.09 19.24
C VAL A 84 -21.58 10.40 17.99
N ALA A 85 -21.11 11.33 17.15
CA ALA A 85 -21.77 11.66 15.89
C ALA A 85 -21.86 10.45 14.97
N ALA A 86 -20.81 9.63 14.91
CA ALA A 86 -20.81 8.37 14.15
C ALA A 86 -21.88 7.40 14.64
N SER A 87 -22.06 7.28 15.96
CA SER A 87 -23.05 6.38 16.56
C SER A 87 -24.49 6.87 16.31
N LEU A 88 -24.71 8.18 16.37
CA LEU A 88 -26.03 8.78 16.15
C LEU A 88 -26.43 8.81 14.67
N LEU A 89 -25.52 9.14 13.77
CA LEU A 89 -25.79 9.30 12.35
C LEU A 89 -25.63 7.99 11.57
N GLY A 90 -24.83 7.06 12.07
CA GLY A 90 -24.54 5.78 11.42
C GLY A 90 -25.75 4.89 11.28
N SER A 91 -26.77 5.03 12.14
CA SER A 91 -28.05 4.33 12.03
C SER A 91 -28.85 4.76 10.78
N LYS A 92 -28.72 6.04 10.38
CA LYS A 92 -29.42 6.61 9.21
C LYS A 92 -28.58 6.52 7.93
N VAL A 93 -27.26 6.75 8.05
CA VAL A 93 -26.31 6.75 6.94
C VAL A 93 -25.07 5.93 7.35
N PRO A 94 -25.06 4.60 7.12
CA PRO A 94 -23.99 3.72 7.61
C PRO A 94 -22.61 4.12 7.12
N THR A 95 -22.48 4.56 5.88
CA THR A 95 -21.19 5.01 5.30
C THR A 95 -20.63 6.23 6.04
N LEU A 96 -21.49 7.17 6.42
CA LEU A 96 -21.08 8.35 7.19
C LEU A 96 -20.65 7.96 8.61
N GLY A 97 -21.37 7.02 9.26
CA GLY A 97 -20.98 6.48 10.55
C GLY A 97 -19.59 5.86 10.53
N VAL A 98 -19.27 5.06 9.49
CA VAL A 98 -17.93 4.49 9.31
C VAL A 98 -16.89 5.58 9.14
N ALA A 99 -17.15 6.58 8.28
CA ALA A 99 -16.21 7.67 8.03
C ALA A 99 -15.92 8.50 9.29
N LEU A 100 -16.96 8.81 10.08
CA LEU A 100 -16.81 9.55 11.34
C LEU A 100 -16.05 8.74 12.40
N HIS A 101 -16.25 7.42 12.50
CA HIS A 101 -15.44 6.59 13.39
C HIS A 101 -13.96 6.58 12.97
N VAL A 102 -13.66 6.53 11.66
CA VAL A 102 -12.29 6.65 11.16
C VAL A 102 -11.69 8.00 11.52
N ALA A 103 -12.44 9.08 11.31
CA ALA A 103 -12.00 10.42 11.69
C ALA A 103 -11.69 10.53 13.19
N GLY A 104 -12.53 9.94 14.05
CA GLY A 104 -12.31 9.88 15.50
C GLY A 104 -11.03 9.12 15.88
N THR A 105 -10.79 7.96 15.28
CA THR A 105 -9.57 7.18 15.54
C THR A 105 -8.32 7.87 14.97
N THR A 106 -8.43 8.59 13.86
CA THR A 106 -7.35 9.41 13.31
C THR A 106 -7.07 10.62 14.21
N ALA A 107 -8.11 11.28 14.71
CA ALA A 107 -7.99 12.38 15.67
C ALA A 107 -7.34 11.93 17.00
N LEU A 108 -7.59 10.68 17.44
CA LEU A 108 -6.89 10.10 18.59
C LEU A 108 -5.38 10.04 18.35
N GLY A 109 -4.95 9.55 17.19
CA GLY A 109 -3.52 9.51 16.83
C GLY A 109 -2.90 10.91 16.81
N ALA A 110 -3.53 11.86 16.13
CA ALA A 110 -3.09 13.25 16.14
C ALA A 110 -3.03 13.82 17.57
N GLY A 111 -4.01 13.48 18.42
CA GLY A 111 -4.05 13.88 19.81
C GLY A 111 -2.92 13.32 20.65
N ILE A 112 -2.50 12.08 20.42
CA ILE A 112 -1.36 11.45 21.12
C ILE A 112 -0.08 12.25 20.84
N PHE A 113 0.25 12.52 19.56
CA PHE A 113 1.44 13.27 19.19
C PHE A 113 1.37 14.74 19.66
N LEU A 114 0.19 15.34 19.59
CA LEU A 114 -0.01 16.69 20.04
C LEU A 114 0.16 16.82 21.56
N SER A 115 -0.30 15.83 22.32
CA SER A 115 -0.12 15.81 23.79
C SER A 115 1.36 15.78 24.16
N ALA A 116 2.14 14.99 23.40
CA ALA A 116 3.58 14.93 23.59
C ALA A 116 4.24 16.30 23.39
N GLN A 117 3.88 17.03 22.35
CA GLN A 117 4.35 18.39 22.10
C GLN A 117 3.87 19.40 23.19
N ILE A 118 2.61 19.30 23.62
CA ILE A 118 2.03 20.19 24.64
C ILE A 118 2.75 20.08 25.97
N PHE A 119 3.09 18.86 26.38
CA PHE A 119 3.69 18.57 27.68
C PHE A 119 5.22 18.45 27.63
N ASN A 120 5.86 18.73 26.47
CA ASN A 120 7.30 18.62 26.25
C ASN A 120 7.86 17.28 26.77
N LEU A 121 7.18 16.17 26.43
CA LEU A 121 7.62 14.85 26.84
C LEU A 121 8.86 14.48 26.02
N GLU A 122 9.95 14.07 26.67
CA GLU A 122 11.11 13.47 26.01
C GLU A 122 10.69 12.12 25.42
N GLU A 123 10.92 11.89 24.12
CA GLU A 123 10.07 10.94 23.44
C GLU A 123 10.76 9.83 22.73
N HIS A 124 10.35 8.66 23.15
CA HIS A 124 10.40 7.47 22.36
C HIS A 124 9.22 7.52 21.36
N TRP A 125 9.39 8.19 20.22
CA TRP A 125 8.29 8.49 19.27
C TRP A 125 7.51 7.25 18.80
N PRO A 126 8.09 6.00 18.68
CA PRO A 126 7.31 4.83 18.33
C PRO A 126 6.22 4.48 19.35
N SER A 127 6.41 4.84 20.62
CA SER A 127 5.38 4.63 21.64
C SER A 127 4.07 5.35 21.32
N GLY A 128 4.13 6.52 20.70
CA GLY A 128 2.94 7.23 20.21
C GLY A 128 2.22 6.45 19.12
N ILE A 129 2.96 5.84 18.19
CA ILE A 129 2.39 4.97 17.15
C ILE A 129 1.79 3.71 17.78
N LEU A 130 2.44 3.11 18.78
CA LEU A 130 1.89 1.97 19.52
C LEU A 130 0.55 2.29 20.18
N LEU A 131 0.47 3.41 20.90
CA LEU A 131 -0.79 3.85 21.53
C LEU A 131 -1.90 4.06 20.50
N TRP A 132 -1.56 4.66 19.36
CA TRP A 132 -2.51 4.82 18.27
C TRP A 132 -2.93 3.47 17.67
N ALA A 133 -2.00 2.54 17.46
CA ALA A 133 -2.28 1.18 17.00
C ALA A 133 -3.20 0.44 17.96
N VAL A 134 -2.96 0.54 19.27
CA VAL A 134 -3.85 -0.03 20.31
C VAL A 134 -5.24 0.58 20.21
N GLY A 135 -5.36 1.90 20.06
CA GLY A 135 -6.64 2.58 19.85
C GLY A 135 -7.38 2.07 18.59
N ALA A 136 -6.66 1.88 17.48
CA ALA A 136 -7.23 1.35 16.24
C ALA A 136 -7.68 -0.12 16.39
N VAL A 137 -6.92 -0.96 17.10
CA VAL A 137 -7.29 -2.35 17.40
C VAL A 137 -8.53 -2.40 18.28
N LEU A 138 -8.59 -1.60 19.35
CA LEU A 138 -9.77 -1.52 20.22
C LEU A 138 -11.01 -1.06 19.44
N ALA A 139 -10.88 -0.02 18.62
CA ALA A 139 -11.95 0.43 17.75
C ALA A 139 -12.38 -0.67 16.77
N TRP A 140 -11.44 -1.43 16.18
CA TRP A 140 -11.78 -2.57 15.33
C TRP A 140 -12.53 -3.68 16.08
N VAL A 141 -12.08 -4.06 17.26
CA VAL A 141 -12.74 -5.11 18.07
C VAL A 141 -14.15 -4.73 18.45
N ILE A 142 -14.37 -3.46 18.82
CA ILE A 142 -15.68 -2.95 19.26
C ILE A 142 -16.61 -2.72 18.06
N LEU A 143 -16.15 -1.99 17.06
CA LEU A 143 -16.97 -1.52 15.94
C LEU A 143 -17.07 -2.55 14.80
N ARG A 144 -16.14 -3.50 14.71
CA ARG A 144 -16.04 -4.51 13.63
C ARG A 144 -15.98 -3.90 12.22
N GLN A 145 -15.48 -2.68 12.11
CA GLN A 145 -15.37 -1.96 10.84
C GLN A 145 -14.02 -2.20 10.17
N TRP A 146 -14.06 -2.46 8.85
CA TRP A 146 -12.85 -2.76 8.08
C TRP A 146 -11.79 -1.64 8.06
N PRO A 147 -12.13 -0.32 8.07
CA PRO A 147 -11.10 0.71 8.06
C PRO A 147 -10.26 0.73 9.34
N GLN A 148 -10.85 0.38 10.49
CA GLN A 148 -10.12 0.28 11.75
C GLN A 148 -9.09 -0.86 11.70
N ALA A 149 -9.48 -2.01 11.10
CA ALA A 149 -8.57 -3.13 10.87
C ALA A 149 -7.43 -2.74 9.89
N LEU A 150 -7.75 -1.96 8.86
CA LEU A 150 -6.75 -1.46 7.91
C LEU A 150 -5.77 -0.50 8.60
N LEU A 151 -6.28 0.41 9.42
CA LEU A 151 -5.44 1.35 10.17
C LEU A 151 -4.50 0.61 11.13
N ALA A 152 -5.01 -0.38 11.87
CA ALA A 152 -4.19 -1.23 12.72
C ALA A 152 -3.14 -2.01 11.93
N ALA A 153 -3.50 -2.53 10.75
CA ALA A 153 -2.57 -3.24 9.86
C ALA A 153 -1.44 -2.35 9.31
N VAL A 154 -1.63 -1.05 9.25
CA VAL A 154 -0.58 -0.08 8.88
C VAL A 154 0.23 0.35 10.09
N LEU A 155 -0.44 0.68 11.20
CA LEU A 155 0.23 1.25 12.38
C LEU A 155 1.12 0.24 13.11
N ILE A 156 0.72 -1.03 13.22
CA ILE A 156 1.51 -2.05 13.92
C ILE A 156 2.88 -2.27 13.27
N PRO A 157 2.96 -2.50 11.94
CA PRO A 157 4.26 -2.60 11.28
C PRO A 157 5.07 -1.30 11.34
N PHE A 158 4.42 -0.16 11.24
CA PHE A 158 5.09 1.14 11.31
C PHE A 158 5.70 1.38 12.71
N TRP A 159 5.00 1.02 13.77
CA TRP A 159 5.54 0.99 15.13
C TRP A 159 6.77 0.08 15.24
N LEU A 160 6.65 -1.18 14.77
CA LEU A 160 7.76 -2.13 14.79
C LEU A 160 8.99 -1.60 14.03
N GLY A 161 8.77 -0.97 12.88
CA GLY A 161 9.82 -0.33 12.11
C GLY A 161 10.48 0.83 12.84
N GLY A 162 9.69 1.65 13.53
CA GLY A 162 10.21 2.74 14.36
C GLY A 162 11.03 2.27 15.55
N GLU A 163 10.59 1.21 16.25
CA GLU A 163 11.39 0.58 17.32
C GLU A 163 12.72 0.04 16.79
N TRP A 164 12.67 -0.61 15.63
CA TRP A 164 13.86 -1.12 14.97
C TRP A 164 14.82 0.00 14.58
N ASP A 165 14.33 1.07 13.99
CA ASP A 165 15.12 2.23 13.57
C ASP A 165 15.84 2.86 14.75
N LEU A 166 15.12 3.18 15.83
CA LEU A 166 15.72 3.72 17.06
C LEU A 166 16.73 2.77 17.72
N ALA A 167 16.38 1.49 17.81
CA ALA A 167 17.28 0.51 18.43
C ALA A 167 18.57 0.29 17.63
N THR A 168 18.57 0.64 16.34
CA THR A 168 19.65 0.34 15.41
C THR A 168 20.27 1.56 14.74
N GLU A 169 19.94 2.77 15.14
CA GLU A 169 20.40 4.02 14.50
C GLU A 169 21.93 4.16 14.43
N THR A 170 22.65 3.53 15.36
CA THR A 170 24.12 3.52 15.44
C THR A 170 24.79 2.43 14.62
N TYR A 171 24.01 1.52 14.00
CA TYR A 171 24.53 0.37 13.27
C TYR A 171 24.34 0.50 11.76
N ARG A 172 25.28 -0.08 11.00
CA ARG A 172 25.18 -0.16 9.53
C ARG A 172 24.33 -1.35 9.11
N GLY A 173 23.61 -1.18 7.99
CA GLY A 173 22.86 -2.27 7.35
C GLY A 173 21.56 -2.66 8.05
N ALA A 174 21.25 -2.07 9.20
CA ALA A 174 20.05 -2.38 9.95
C ALA A 174 18.77 -1.99 9.21
N TRP A 175 18.79 -0.86 8.48
CA TRP A 175 17.67 -0.40 7.66
C TRP A 175 17.27 -1.41 6.58
N ASN A 176 18.26 -2.07 5.95
CA ASN A 176 18.00 -3.11 4.95
C ASN A 176 17.12 -4.24 5.48
N ILE A 177 17.33 -4.66 6.73
CA ILE A 177 16.52 -5.72 7.38
C ILE A 177 15.06 -5.24 7.54
N GLY A 178 14.85 -4.02 8.02
CA GLY A 178 13.53 -3.41 8.13
C GLY A 178 12.81 -3.29 6.77
N ALA A 179 13.53 -2.79 5.77
CA ALA A 179 13.02 -2.67 4.40
C ALA A 179 12.60 -4.02 3.80
N GLN A 180 13.36 -5.10 4.05
CA GLN A 180 12.98 -6.46 3.66
C GLN A 180 11.67 -6.90 4.33
N GLY A 181 11.48 -6.60 5.63
CA GLY A 181 10.25 -6.91 6.35
C GLY A 181 9.04 -6.19 5.76
N PHE A 182 9.17 -4.89 5.50
CA PHE A 182 8.12 -4.10 4.86
C PHE A 182 7.83 -4.55 3.43
N LEU A 183 8.86 -4.92 2.67
CA LEU A 183 8.70 -5.47 1.32
C LEU A 183 7.91 -6.79 1.34
N LEU A 184 8.26 -7.70 2.25
CA LEU A 184 7.53 -8.96 2.41
C LEU A 184 6.08 -8.74 2.84
N LEU A 185 5.85 -7.79 3.75
CA LEU A 185 4.51 -7.39 4.17
C LEU A 185 3.70 -6.78 3.02
N ALA A 186 4.32 -5.95 2.18
CA ALA A 186 3.68 -5.39 0.99
C ALA A 186 3.21 -6.50 0.03
N VAL A 187 4.06 -7.51 -0.23
CA VAL A 187 3.69 -8.70 -1.02
C VAL A 187 2.54 -9.46 -0.35
N PHE A 188 2.55 -9.60 0.97
CA PHE A 188 1.47 -10.24 1.73
C PHE A 188 0.14 -9.50 1.56
N TYR A 189 0.13 -8.17 1.62
CA TYR A 189 -1.08 -7.36 1.45
C TYR A 189 -1.63 -7.41 0.03
N ILE A 190 -0.77 -7.33 -0.99
CA ILE A 190 -1.16 -7.46 -2.40
C ILE A 190 -1.83 -8.81 -2.65
N THR A 191 -1.26 -9.87 -2.09
CA THR A 191 -1.68 -11.25 -2.32
C THR A 191 -2.74 -11.77 -1.35
N ALA A 192 -3.35 -10.90 -0.54
CA ALA A 192 -4.37 -11.29 0.44
C ALA A 192 -5.49 -12.16 -0.16
N PRO A 193 -5.92 -13.24 0.54
CA PRO A 193 -6.91 -14.21 0.04
C PRO A 193 -8.25 -13.55 -0.32
N GLN A 194 -8.91 -14.07 -1.35
CA GLN A 194 -10.20 -13.54 -1.80
C GLN A 194 -11.35 -14.14 -0.97
N LYS A 195 -11.74 -13.45 0.12
CA LYS A 195 -12.97 -13.75 0.86
C LYS A 195 -13.96 -12.61 0.65
N GLU A 196 -15.21 -12.93 0.28
CA GLU A 196 -16.26 -11.93 0.06
C GLU A 196 -16.58 -11.11 1.31
N SER A 197 -16.61 -11.75 2.49
CA SER A 197 -16.89 -11.10 3.78
C SER A 197 -15.89 -9.99 4.15
N SER A 198 -14.70 -9.98 3.55
CA SER A 198 -13.63 -8.99 3.83
C SER A 198 -13.20 -8.19 2.60
N ARG A 199 -14.08 -8.05 1.60
CA ARG A 199 -13.76 -7.41 0.32
C ARG A 199 -13.17 -6.01 0.46
N HIS A 200 -13.75 -5.15 1.31
CA HIS A 200 -13.28 -3.77 1.49
C HIS A 200 -11.92 -3.71 2.20
N LEU A 201 -11.73 -4.50 3.27
CA LEU A 201 -10.43 -4.60 3.95
C LEU A 201 -9.35 -5.08 2.99
N ARG A 202 -9.64 -6.12 2.23
CA ARG A 202 -8.72 -6.66 1.22
C ARG A 202 -8.35 -5.62 0.16
N MET A 203 -9.34 -4.83 -0.32
CA MET A 203 -9.07 -3.77 -1.28
C MET A 203 -8.17 -2.69 -0.67
N GLY A 204 -8.40 -2.31 0.58
CA GLY A 204 -7.53 -1.38 1.31
C GLY A 204 -6.11 -1.93 1.47
N LEU A 205 -5.94 -3.17 1.93
CA LEU A 205 -4.64 -3.83 2.05
C LEU A 205 -3.91 -3.92 0.69
N LEU A 206 -4.64 -4.25 -0.37
CA LEU A 206 -4.09 -4.28 -1.72
C LEU A 206 -3.54 -2.91 -2.16
N TRP A 207 -4.28 -1.83 -1.92
CA TRP A 207 -3.79 -0.48 -2.22
C TRP A 207 -2.57 -0.11 -1.38
N VAL A 208 -2.58 -0.39 -0.07
CA VAL A 208 -1.41 -0.17 0.80
C VAL A 208 -0.21 -0.96 0.28
N GLY A 209 -0.38 -2.25 -0.02
CA GLY A 209 0.68 -3.10 -0.56
C GLY A 209 1.21 -2.60 -1.90
N CYS A 210 0.32 -2.22 -2.84
CA CYS A 210 0.73 -1.68 -4.14
C CYS A 210 1.52 -0.37 -4.01
N LEU A 211 1.09 0.54 -3.13
CA LEU A 211 1.78 1.81 -2.92
C LEU A 211 3.13 1.64 -2.21
N SER A 212 3.25 0.66 -1.33
CA SER A 212 4.47 0.42 -0.55
C SER A 212 5.49 -0.49 -1.26
N LEU A 213 5.06 -1.33 -2.21
CA LEU A 213 5.95 -2.29 -2.86
C LEU A 213 7.15 -1.62 -3.57
N LEU A 214 6.90 -0.61 -4.39
CA LEU A 214 7.95 0.07 -5.15
C LEU A 214 8.96 0.81 -4.27
N PRO A 215 8.53 1.65 -3.29
CA PRO A 215 9.45 2.26 -2.34
C PRO A 215 10.34 1.23 -1.64
N PHE A 216 9.77 0.15 -1.09
CA PHE A 216 10.55 -0.83 -0.36
C PHE A 216 11.44 -1.72 -1.24
N ILE A 217 11.08 -1.98 -2.50
CA ILE A 217 12.03 -2.56 -3.46
C ILE A 217 13.23 -1.60 -3.64
N GLY A 218 12.97 -0.32 -3.84
CA GLY A 218 14.00 0.70 -3.93
C GLY A 218 14.87 0.75 -2.67
N ASP A 219 14.25 0.79 -1.50
CA ASP A 219 14.97 0.80 -0.22
C ASP A 219 15.90 -0.41 -0.08
N VAL A 220 15.43 -1.62 -0.38
CA VAL A 220 16.28 -2.82 -0.33
C VAL A 220 17.38 -2.76 -1.38
N MET A 221 17.08 -2.26 -2.59
CA MET A 221 18.08 -2.17 -3.66
C MET A 221 19.20 -1.18 -3.35
N TRP A 222 18.87 -0.02 -2.75
CA TRP A 222 19.81 1.08 -2.55
C TRP A 222 20.26 1.30 -1.10
N SER A 223 19.77 0.54 -0.15
CA SER A 223 20.15 0.66 1.28
C SER A 223 21.65 0.44 1.54
N GLY A 224 22.34 -0.31 0.67
CA GLY A 224 23.80 -0.46 0.74
C GLY A 224 24.58 0.80 0.32
N GLU A 225 23.97 1.68 -0.49
CA GLU A 225 24.61 2.90 -1.01
C GLU A 225 24.50 4.08 -0.03
N SER A 226 23.41 4.18 0.72
CA SER A 226 23.21 5.21 1.74
C SER A 226 24.21 5.09 2.90
N ASP A 227 24.72 3.90 3.15
CA ASP A 227 25.73 3.66 4.17
C ASP A 227 27.13 4.19 3.78
N THR A 228 27.41 4.42 2.48
CA THR A 228 28.73 4.89 2.03
C THR A 228 28.88 6.41 2.05
N GLY A 229 27.81 7.16 1.78
CA GLY A 229 27.84 8.64 1.68
C GLY A 229 27.88 9.36 3.03
N TYR A 230 27.10 8.93 4.00
CA TYR A 230 27.06 9.51 5.36
C TYR A 230 28.06 8.85 6.33
N ALA A 231 28.60 7.69 6.00
CA ALA A 231 29.52 6.91 6.85
C ALA A 231 30.86 7.59 7.08
N TYR A 232 31.28 8.57 6.28
CA TYR A 232 32.51 9.31 6.50
C TYR A 232 32.48 10.21 7.73
N TRP A 233 31.29 10.60 8.19
CA TRP A 233 31.12 11.53 9.32
C TRP A 233 30.74 10.85 10.63
N PHE A 234 30.17 9.63 10.57
CA PHE A 234 29.79 8.88 11.76
C PHE A 234 30.35 7.46 11.68
N HIS A 235 31.19 7.09 12.67
CA HIS A 235 31.72 5.73 12.84
C HIS A 235 30.58 4.79 13.27
N ARG A 236 29.77 4.32 12.33
CA ARG A 236 28.75 3.31 12.61
C ARG A 236 29.38 1.92 12.70
N SER A 237 29.09 1.21 13.79
CA SER A 237 29.52 -0.18 14.00
C SER A 237 28.74 -1.15 13.13
N SER A 238 29.29 -2.35 12.90
CA SER A 238 28.51 -3.43 12.31
C SER A 238 27.42 -3.90 13.28
N LEU A 239 26.27 -4.27 12.74
CA LEU A 239 25.15 -4.78 13.54
C LEU A 239 25.58 -6.07 14.28
N PRO A 240 25.39 -6.17 15.62
CA PRO A 240 25.69 -7.39 16.35
C PRO A 240 24.88 -8.59 15.85
N VAL A 241 25.51 -9.76 15.74
CA VAL A 241 24.85 -10.97 15.22
C VAL A 241 23.52 -11.32 15.92
N PRO A 242 23.41 -11.28 17.27
CA PRO A 242 22.14 -11.54 17.94
C PRO A 242 21.04 -10.53 17.54
N MET A 243 21.42 -9.26 17.36
CA MET A 243 20.49 -8.20 16.98
C MET A 243 20.04 -8.36 15.53
N ALA A 244 20.95 -8.70 14.61
CA ALA A 244 20.62 -9.05 13.25
C ALA A 244 19.62 -10.22 13.19
N PHE A 245 19.86 -11.27 13.98
CA PHE A 245 18.96 -12.42 14.08
C PHE A 245 17.56 -12.01 14.57
N LEU A 246 17.47 -11.19 15.60
CA LEU A 246 16.18 -10.65 16.09
C LEU A 246 15.48 -9.81 15.02
N GLY A 247 16.23 -8.98 14.30
CA GLY A 247 15.69 -8.17 13.21
C GLY A 247 15.10 -9.02 12.10
N TYR A 248 15.83 -10.03 11.61
CA TYR A 248 15.32 -10.97 10.62
C TYR A 248 14.12 -11.77 11.14
N ALA A 249 14.16 -12.21 12.38
CA ALA A 249 13.03 -12.90 13.01
C ALA A 249 11.79 -11.99 13.04
N ALA A 250 11.92 -10.74 13.48
CA ALA A 250 10.83 -9.78 13.52
C ALA A 250 10.31 -9.41 12.13
N ALA A 251 11.18 -9.29 11.12
CA ALA A 251 10.82 -8.96 9.76
C ALA A 251 10.07 -10.09 9.02
N TYR A 252 10.41 -11.35 9.27
CA TYR A 252 9.91 -12.49 8.49
C TYR A 252 8.88 -13.33 9.24
N LEU A 253 9.12 -13.68 10.53
CA LEU A 253 8.28 -14.64 11.23
C LEU A 253 6.82 -14.23 11.37
N PRO A 254 6.45 -12.98 11.73
CA PRO A 254 5.06 -12.61 11.87
C PRO A 254 4.28 -12.76 10.57
N VAL A 255 4.86 -12.32 9.44
CA VAL A 255 4.24 -12.40 8.13
C VAL A 255 4.07 -13.84 7.68
N LEU A 256 5.11 -14.68 7.84
CA LEU A 256 5.08 -16.09 7.47
C LEU A 256 4.15 -16.91 8.36
N ALA A 257 4.15 -16.67 9.67
CA ALA A 257 3.24 -17.33 10.61
C ALA A 257 1.78 -16.99 10.29
N PHE A 258 1.48 -15.71 10.08
CA PHE A 258 0.13 -15.30 9.70
C PHE A 258 -0.29 -15.86 8.34
N ALA A 259 0.62 -15.90 7.36
CA ALA A 259 0.38 -16.53 6.07
C ALA A 259 0.11 -18.03 6.21
N ALA A 260 0.86 -18.74 7.04
CA ALA A 260 0.66 -20.17 7.29
C ALA A 260 -0.74 -20.44 7.88
N ILE A 261 -1.15 -19.64 8.85
CA ILE A 261 -2.47 -19.76 9.50
C ILE A 261 -3.60 -19.39 8.52
N ALA A 262 -3.48 -18.27 7.81
CA ALA A 262 -4.54 -17.72 6.97
C ALA A 262 -4.70 -18.44 5.62
N ARG A 263 -3.61 -18.94 5.03
CA ARG A 263 -3.57 -19.48 3.65
C ARG A 263 -3.37 -20.97 3.56
N LYS A 264 -3.01 -21.64 4.65
CA LYS A 264 -2.78 -23.11 4.70
C LYS A 264 -1.81 -23.56 3.57
N LYS A 265 -2.27 -24.41 2.64
CA LYS A 265 -1.43 -24.93 1.54
C LYS A 265 -0.90 -23.85 0.59
N GLU A 266 -1.62 -22.73 0.43
CA GLU A 266 -1.17 -21.63 -0.44
C GLU A 266 -0.10 -20.74 0.23
N SER A 267 0.22 -20.97 1.51
CA SER A 267 1.31 -20.27 2.21
C SER A 267 2.68 -20.49 1.57
N VAL A 268 2.88 -21.60 0.84
CA VAL A 268 4.13 -21.90 0.10
C VAL A 268 4.57 -20.72 -0.75
N TRP A 269 3.64 -20.01 -1.39
CA TRP A 269 3.98 -18.84 -2.21
C TRP A 269 4.54 -17.66 -1.39
N MET A 270 4.14 -17.54 -0.12
CA MET A 270 4.74 -16.55 0.78
C MET A 270 6.15 -16.94 1.20
N PHE A 271 6.44 -18.23 1.39
CA PHE A 271 7.81 -18.69 1.64
C PHE A 271 8.71 -18.47 0.42
N VAL A 272 8.19 -18.69 -0.79
CA VAL A 272 8.91 -18.36 -2.05
C VAL A 272 9.16 -16.84 -2.13
N SER A 273 8.17 -16.01 -1.80
CA SER A 273 8.34 -14.55 -1.77
C SER A 273 9.35 -14.12 -0.70
N ALA A 274 9.35 -14.75 0.47
CA ALA A 274 10.32 -14.49 1.52
C ALA A 274 11.75 -14.85 1.07
N ALA A 275 11.93 -15.98 0.41
CA ALA A 275 13.21 -16.36 -0.17
C ALA A 275 13.66 -15.37 -1.25
N TRP A 276 12.74 -14.90 -2.09
CA TRP A 276 13.04 -13.87 -3.10
C TRP A 276 13.49 -12.56 -2.45
N VAL A 277 12.79 -12.09 -1.40
CA VAL A 277 13.16 -10.88 -0.64
C VAL A 277 14.53 -11.06 0.03
N ALA A 278 14.78 -12.21 0.65
CA ALA A 278 16.06 -12.50 1.31
C ALA A 278 17.25 -12.48 0.32
N VAL A 279 17.08 -13.07 -0.86
CA VAL A 279 18.12 -13.03 -1.90
C VAL A 279 18.33 -11.61 -2.41
N LEU A 280 17.26 -10.81 -2.57
CA LEU A 280 17.38 -9.40 -2.94
C LEU A 280 18.20 -8.63 -1.89
N GLY A 281 17.92 -8.85 -0.60
CA GLY A 281 18.69 -8.27 0.51
C GLY A 281 20.16 -8.70 0.52
N LEU A 282 20.45 -9.97 0.22
CA LEU A 282 21.82 -10.46 0.07
C LEU A 282 22.55 -9.80 -1.12
N LEU A 283 21.90 -9.70 -2.26
CA LEU A 283 22.48 -9.05 -3.44
C LEU A 283 22.77 -7.58 -3.21
N SER A 284 21.96 -6.89 -2.42
CA SER A 284 22.18 -5.47 -2.06
C SER A 284 23.32 -5.30 -1.06
N HIS A 285 23.52 -6.26 -0.16
CA HIS A 285 24.59 -6.22 0.83
C HIS A 285 25.99 -6.37 0.21
N TYR A 286 26.13 -7.21 -0.82
CA TYR A 286 27.39 -7.42 -1.57
C TYR A 286 27.64 -6.37 -2.65
N ARG A 287 26.95 -5.26 -2.60
CA ARG A 287 27.16 -4.16 -3.53
C ARG A 287 28.43 -3.41 -3.14
N ASP A 288 29.54 -3.80 -3.72
CA ASP A 288 30.70 -2.92 -3.84
C ASP A 288 30.23 -1.67 -4.62
N ALA A 289 30.70 -0.48 -4.27
CA ALA A 289 30.20 0.84 -4.72
C ALA A 289 30.04 1.01 -6.25
N SER A 290 30.31 -0.01 -7.04
CA SER A 290 30.14 -0.09 -8.47
C SER A 290 29.29 -1.28 -8.87
N ARG A 291 27.96 -1.06 -8.97
CA ARG A 291 27.12 -1.63 -10.04
C ARG A 291 26.97 -3.15 -10.05
N ASN A 292 26.03 -3.65 -9.27
CA ASN A 292 25.63 -5.07 -9.34
C ASN A 292 24.39 -5.24 -10.26
N PRO A 293 24.54 -5.56 -11.57
CA PRO A 293 23.42 -5.73 -12.48
C PRO A 293 22.48 -6.90 -12.11
N TRP A 294 22.96 -7.83 -11.28
CA TRP A 294 22.18 -8.97 -10.83
C TRP A 294 20.97 -8.59 -9.99
N ILE A 295 21.01 -7.42 -9.30
CA ILE A 295 19.87 -6.89 -8.56
C ILE A 295 18.70 -6.61 -9.50
N TYR A 296 18.95 -5.94 -10.63
CA TYR A 296 17.91 -5.64 -11.62
C TYR A 296 17.36 -6.91 -12.27
N LEU A 297 18.23 -7.88 -12.57
CA LEU A 297 17.77 -9.19 -13.07
C LEU A 297 16.86 -9.87 -12.06
N TRP A 298 17.23 -9.85 -10.77
CA TRP A 298 16.45 -10.48 -9.70
C TRP A 298 15.10 -9.81 -9.47
N VAL A 299 15.05 -8.47 -9.51
CA VAL A 299 13.79 -7.71 -9.47
C VAL A 299 12.93 -8.01 -10.71
N GLY A 300 13.53 -8.11 -11.89
CA GLY A 300 12.86 -8.50 -13.12
C GLY A 300 12.23 -9.89 -13.03
N LEU A 301 12.95 -10.87 -12.46
CA LEU A 301 12.40 -12.21 -12.18
C LEU A 301 11.21 -12.16 -11.22
N GLY A 302 11.26 -11.32 -10.17
CA GLY A 302 10.15 -11.09 -9.26
C GLY A 302 8.92 -10.51 -9.95
N ALA A 303 9.13 -9.56 -10.86
CA ALA A 303 8.05 -8.99 -11.67
C ALA A 303 7.40 -10.04 -12.59
N CYS A 304 8.20 -10.90 -13.22
CA CYS A 304 7.70 -12.03 -14.01
C CYS A 304 6.94 -13.05 -13.14
N ALA A 305 7.45 -13.36 -11.95
CA ALA A 305 6.77 -14.26 -11.00
C ALA A 305 5.41 -13.69 -10.58
N LEU A 306 5.31 -12.36 -10.36
CA LEU A 306 4.04 -11.70 -10.05
C LEU A 306 3.05 -11.79 -11.23
N CYS A 307 3.51 -11.64 -12.48
CA CYS A 307 2.69 -11.86 -13.66
C CYS A 307 2.16 -13.30 -13.73
N LEU A 308 3.03 -14.30 -13.53
CA LEU A 308 2.65 -15.71 -13.53
C LEU A 308 1.64 -16.02 -12.41
N TRP A 309 1.84 -15.44 -11.23
CA TRP A 309 0.85 -15.55 -10.14
C TRP A 309 -0.49 -14.94 -10.53
N GLY A 310 -0.48 -13.79 -11.22
CA GLY A 310 -1.68 -13.15 -11.74
C GLY A 310 -2.43 -14.02 -12.75
N VAL A 311 -1.72 -14.71 -13.63
CA VAL A 311 -2.33 -15.66 -14.58
C VAL A 311 -2.96 -16.83 -13.85
N ARG A 312 -2.22 -17.42 -12.91
CA ARG A 312 -2.69 -18.58 -12.14
C ARG A 312 -3.95 -18.28 -11.32
N ASP A 313 -3.98 -17.13 -10.65
CA ASP A 313 -5.08 -16.75 -9.76
C ASP A 313 -6.18 -15.94 -10.49
N ASN A 314 -6.06 -15.80 -11.82
CA ASN A 314 -6.96 -14.97 -12.66
C ASN A 314 -7.09 -13.52 -12.18
N ARG A 315 -5.98 -12.91 -11.73
CA ARG A 315 -5.94 -11.54 -11.19
C ARG A 315 -5.27 -10.58 -12.16
N LYS A 316 -6.08 -9.91 -12.99
CA LYS A 316 -5.59 -8.90 -13.97
C LYS A 316 -4.71 -7.82 -13.33
N LEU A 317 -4.96 -7.48 -12.07
CA LEU A 317 -4.19 -6.46 -11.35
C LEU A 317 -2.74 -6.90 -11.14
N PHE A 318 -2.48 -8.17 -10.79
CA PHE A 318 -1.12 -8.69 -10.61
C PHE A 318 -0.35 -8.68 -11.93
N ILE A 319 -1.01 -9.03 -13.03
CA ILE A 319 -0.43 -8.99 -14.37
C ILE A 319 -0.03 -7.56 -14.73
N ASN A 320 -0.97 -6.59 -14.56
CA ASN A 320 -0.70 -5.19 -14.87
C ASN A 320 0.41 -4.61 -13.99
N TYR A 321 0.40 -4.95 -12.70
CA TYR A 321 1.40 -4.46 -11.75
C TYR A 321 2.77 -5.07 -12.00
N GLY A 322 2.84 -6.37 -12.29
CA GLY A 322 4.09 -7.04 -12.65
C GLY A 322 4.70 -6.48 -13.94
N ILE A 323 3.88 -6.18 -14.96
CA ILE A 323 4.32 -5.53 -16.19
C ILE A 323 4.86 -4.11 -15.90
N ALA A 324 4.13 -3.33 -15.08
CA ALA A 324 4.57 -1.99 -14.70
C ALA A 324 5.89 -2.02 -13.90
N LEU A 325 6.01 -2.96 -12.95
CA LEU A 325 7.24 -3.17 -12.18
C LEU A 325 8.41 -3.56 -13.08
N PHE A 326 8.19 -4.47 -14.03
CA PHE A 326 9.22 -4.87 -15.00
C PHE A 326 9.67 -3.69 -15.86
N ALA A 327 8.73 -2.92 -16.40
CA ALA A 327 9.05 -1.74 -17.20
C ALA A 327 9.84 -0.70 -16.39
N LEU A 328 9.39 -0.41 -15.16
CA LEU A 328 10.09 0.53 -14.27
C LEU A 328 11.49 0.03 -13.91
N ASN A 329 11.66 -1.26 -13.66
CA ASN A 329 12.97 -1.87 -13.39
C ASN A 329 13.93 -1.73 -14.58
N VAL A 330 13.44 -1.92 -15.81
CA VAL A 330 14.24 -1.71 -17.04
C VAL A 330 14.64 -0.23 -17.17
N ILE A 331 13.71 0.69 -16.91
CA ILE A 331 13.95 2.12 -16.93
C ILE A 331 15.03 2.48 -15.89
N THR A 332 14.88 2.00 -14.67
CA THR A 332 15.83 2.27 -13.58
C THR A 332 17.21 1.72 -13.90
N PHE A 333 17.30 0.48 -14.39
CA PHE A 333 18.55 -0.11 -14.86
C PHE A 333 19.21 0.74 -15.93
N TYR A 334 18.42 1.22 -16.88
CA TYR A 334 18.92 2.02 -17.97
C TYR A 334 19.54 3.34 -17.47
N PHE A 335 18.82 4.07 -16.60
CA PHE A 335 19.29 5.34 -16.05
C PHE A 335 20.48 5.16 -15.10
N SER A 336 20.51 4.08 -14.33
CA SER A 336 21.56 3.81 -13.35
C SER A 336 22.86 3.25 -13.98
N GLU A 337 22.74 2.39 -15.01
CA GLU A 337 23.88 1.59 -15.48
C GLU A 337 24.31 1.90 -16.91
N VAL A 338 23.41 2.39 -17.75
CA VAL A 338 23.65 2.48 -19.21
C VAL A 338 23.87 3.92 -19.66
N LEU A 339 23.10 4.87 -19.12
CA LEU A 339 23.10 6.26 -19.59
C LEU A 339 24.46 6.90 -19.51
N ASP A 340 25.20 6.70 -18.41
CA ASP A 340 26.53 7.30 -18.22
C ASP A 340 27.60 6.69 -19.13
N LYS A 341 27.42 5.45 -19.60
CA LYS A 341 28.38 4.74 -20.45
C LYS A 341 28.23 5.09 -21.94
N LEU A 342 27.00 5.41 -22.38
CA LEU A 342 26.70 5.64 -23.81
C LEU A 342 26.71 7.12 -24.21
N GLY A 343 26.83 8.04 -23.26
CA GLY A 343 26.65 9.47 -23.50
C GLY A 343 25.16 9.86 -23.64
N ARG A 344 24.84 11.12 -23.33
CA ARG A 344 23.45 11.60 -23.17
C ARG A 344 22.59 11.47 -24.43
N SER A 345 23.13 11.79 -25.61
CA SER A 345 22.37 11.78 -26.88
C SER A 345 22.07 10.36 -27.37
N MET A 346 23.07 9.49 -27.40
CA MET A 346 22.87 8.08 -27.80
C MET A 346 22.02 7.34 -26.79
N GLY A 347 22.19 7.66 -25.51
CA GLY A 347 21.36 7.15 -24.45
C GLY A 347 19.86 7.46 -24.66
N LEU A 348 19.51 8.71 -24.94
CA LEU A 348 18.10 9.10 -25.17
C LEU A 348 17.49 8.44 -26.42
N ILE A 349 18.26 8.27 -27.49
CA ILE A 349 17.81 7.57 -28.71
C ILE A 349 17.50 6.10 -28.38
N LEU A 350 18.42 5.41 -27.70
CA LEU A 350 18.24 4.01 -27.33
C LEU A 350 17.04 3.83 -26.38
N LEU A 351 16.89 4.74 -25.41
CA LEU A 351 15.73 4.75 -24.51
C LEU A 351 14.42 4.88 -25.29
N GLY A 352 14.36 5.81 -26.26
CA GLY A 352 13.19 5.98 -27.12
C GLY A 352 12.84 4.70 -27.90
N VAL A 353 13.83 4.02 -28.46
CA VAL A 353 13.64 2.74 -29.15
C VAL A 353 13.15 1.66 -28.19
N ILE A 354 13.74 1.56 -26.98
CA ILE A 354 13.30 0.60 -25.94
C ILE A 354 11.85 0.86 -25.54
N PHE A 355 11.43 2.12 -25.35
CA PHE A 355 10.04 2.46 -25.02
C PHE A 355 9.07 2.09 -26.14
N LEU A 356 9.40 2.38 -27.40
CA LEU A 356 8.54 2.06 -28.54
C LEU A 356 8.41 0.54 -28.72
N ALA A 357 9.54 -0.16 -28.80
CA ALA A 357 9.56 -1.61 -28.98
C ALA A 357 9.00 -2.33 -27.73
N GLY A 358 9.43 -1.93 -26.54
CA GLY A 358 9.00 -2.49 -25.27
C GLY A 358 7.51 -2.27 -25.02
N GLY A 359 6.98 -1.08 -25.30
CA GLY A 359 5.56 -0.78 -25.17
C GLY A 359 4.69 -1.66 -26.05
N TRP A 360 5.12 -1.88 -27.32
CA TRP A 360 4.42 -2.79 -28.24
C TRP A 360 4.48 -4.25 -27.76
N VAL A 361 5.63 -4.73 -27.35
CA VAL A 361 5.82 -6.09 -26.82
C VAL A 361 5.00 -6.30 -25.54
N LEU A 362 5.08 -5.36 -24.59
CA LEU A 362 4.33 -5.42 -23.33
C LEU A 362 2.80 -5.40 -23.56
N HIS A 363 2.33 -4.59 -24.52
CA HIS A 363 0.92 -4.57 -24.88
C HIS A 363 0.45 -5.92 -25.40
N ARG A 364 1.22 -6.56 -26.28
CA ARG A 364 0.93 -7.88 -26.83
C ARG A 364 0.96 -8.98 -25.76
N ILE A 365 2.02 -9.04 -24.96
CA ILE A 365 2.16 -10.00 -23.85
C ILE A 365 1.01 -9.83 -22.84
N ARG A 366 0.66 -8.60 -22.48
CA ARG A 366 -0.46 -8.32 -21.57
C ARG A 366 -1.79 -8.86 -22.10
N ALA A 367 -2.07 -8.66 -23.39
CA ALA A 367 -3.28 -9.18 -24.02
C ALA A 367 -3.34 -10.72 -23.96
N ASP A 368 -2.23 -11.40 -24.29
CA ASP A 368 -2.14 -12.85 -24.24
C ASP A 368 -2.28 -13.41 -22.82
N LEU A 369 -1.64 -12.77 -21.83
CA LEU A 369 -1.72 -13.18 -20.42
C LEU A 369 -3.14 -13.03 -19.87
N ILE A 370 -3.81 -11.93 -20.19
CA ILE A 370 -5.21 -11.69 -19.78
C ILE A 370 -6.15 -12.72 -20.46
N ALA A 371 -5.93 -13.03 -21.75
CA ALA A 371 -6.71 -14.03 -22.45
C ALA A 371 -6.55 -15.43 -21.83
N ARG A 372 -5.32 -15.84 -21.49
CA ARG A 372 -5.04 -17.10 -20.79
C ARG A 372 -5.67 -17.16 -19.40
N ALA A 373 -5.60 -16.06 -18.65
CA ALA A 373 -6.24 -15.96 -17.33
C ALA A 373 -7.77 -16.13 -17.44
N ALA A 374 -8.40 -15.56 -18.47
CA ALA A 374 -9.83 -15.69 -18.72
C ALA A 374 -10.21 -17.13 -19.15
N ALA A 375 -9.40 -17.77 -20.00
CA ALA A 375 -9.62 -19.14 -20.45
C ALA A 375 -9.46 -20.16 -19.31
N GLY A 376 -8.47 -19.98 -18.42
CA GLY A 376 -8.26 -20.84 -17.26
C GLY A 376 -9.36 -20.74 -16.19
N GLY A 377 -10.08 -19.62 -16.13
CA GLY A 377 -11.24 -19.42 -15.24
C GLY A 377 -12.53 -20.07 -15.72
N ALA A 378 -12.62 -20.42 -17.02
CA ALA A 378 -13.77 -21.11 -17.59
C ALA A 378 -13.74 -22.64 -17.38
N ILE A 379 -12.62 -23.17 -16.88
CA ILE A 379 -12.41 -24.62 -16.69
C ILE A 379 -12.48 -25.02 -15.19
N ARG A 380 -12.69 -24.07 -14.30
CA ARG A 380 -12.89 -24.28 -12.85
C ARG A 380 -14.28 -23.85 -12.45
#